data_6797703e7a3846d6b3b9bf91dee09ec1
#
_entry.id   6797703e7a3846d6b3b9bf91dee09ec1
#
_cell.length_a   1.000
_cell.length_b   1.000
_cell.length_c   1.000
_cell.angle_alpha   90.00
_cell.angle_beta   90.00
_cell.angle_gamma   90.00
#
_symmetry.space_group_name_H-M   'P 1'
#
loop_
_entity.id
_entity.type
_entity.pdbx_description
1 polymer ?
#
loop_
_entity_poly.entity_id
_entity_poly.type
_entity_poly.pdbx_seq_one_letter_code
_entity_poly.pdbx_strand_id
1 'polypeptide(L)'
;HRPDFIVNETITLEFTEVLEIEASKLGIHYYSFLPNFLPNTFYWKDSPYNSQFNDLSGEVTCKHVQLANEYINKIRNEEEKPFFVRDLKKYSHFSNLKRIVTNTIPHYLYYRLQEIRHSGFKYISNSMEAKWTLKRQISLLYNNYDRPQWEDTKEYVFYPLHFEPEATLSYFVDPYVDQSVVIETIARALKTNQVLIVKEHPQQLGALFENKYQLIKKRNSNILYLSGEITSEE
;
A
#
# COMPACT_ATOMS: atom_id res chain seq x y z
N HIS A 1 -31.98 -19.25 8.81
CA HIS A 1 -32.11 -19.36 7.36
C HIS A 1 -30.70 -19.46 6.75
N ARG A 2 -30.52 -20.44 5.88
CA ARG A 2 -29.29 -20.63 5.12
C ARG A 2 -29.46 -19.87 3.80
N PRO A 3 -28.58 -18.92 3.46
CA PRO A 3 -28.63 -18.24 2.17
C PRO A 3 -28.21 -19.20 1.05
N ASP A 4 -28.68 -18.96 -0.16
CA ASP A 4 -28.29 -19.73 -1.35
C ASP A 4 -26.90 -19.30 -1.83
N PHE A 5 -26.57 -18.02 -1.70
CA PHE A 5 -25.25 -17.45 -2.03
C PHE A 5 -24.97 -16.18 -1.21
N ILE A 6 -23.73 -15.79 -1.16
CA ILE A 6 -23.24 -14.55 -0.53
C ILE A 6 -22.57 -13.70 -1.60
N VAL A 7 -22.88 -12.42 -1.61
CA VAL A 7 -22.19 -11.41 -2.43
C VAL A 7 -21.56 -10.39 -1.51
N ASN A 8 -20.25 -10.18 -1.65
CA ASN A 8 -19.53 -9.22 -0.84
C ASN A 8 -18.39 -8.58 -1.65
N GLU A 9 -17.82 -7.49 -1.15
CA GLU A 9 -16.56 -7.00 -1.70
C GLU A 9 -15.42 -7.99 -1.42
N THR A 10 -14.29 -7.82 -2.09
CA THR A 10 -13.11 -8.65 -1.86
C THR A 10 -12.67 -8.59 -0.39
N ILE A 11 -11.95 -9.62 0.07
CA ILE A 11 -11.49 -9.69 1.46
C ILE A 11 -10.62 -8.47 1.77
N THR A 12 -11.09 -7.68 2.72
CA THR A 12 -10.39 -6.49 3.22
C THR A 12 -10.23 -6.50 4.73
N LEU A 13 -10.98 -7.37 5.41
CA LEU A 13 -11.03 -7.48 6.87
C LEU A 13 -11.11 -8.96 7.28
N GLU A 14 -10.65 -9.27 8.49
CA GLU A 14 -10.73 -10.63 9.07
C GLU A 14 -12.16 -11.19 9.07
N PHE A 15 -13.14 -10.31 9.24
CA PHE A 15 -14.56 -10.70 9.18
C PHE A 15 -14.96 -11.26 7.81
N THR A 16 -14.53 -10.63 6.72
CA THR A 16 -14.85 -11.09 5.36
C THR A 16 -14.15 -12.40 5.02
N GLU A 17 -12.94 -12.62 5.56
CA GLU A 17 -12.22 -13.88 5.44
C GLU A 17 -12.94 -15.01 6.18
N VAL A 18 -13.31 -14.82 7.43
CA VAL A 18 -14.05 -15.80 8.22
C VAL A 18 -15.39 -16.13 7.56
N LEU A 19 -16.09 -15.14 7.03
CA LEU A 19 -17.35 -15.32 6.33
C LEU A 19 -17.19 -16.21 5.10
N GLU A 20 -16.14 -16.02 4.31
CA GLU A 20 -15.85 -16.85 3.13
C GLU A 20 -15.50 -18.28 3.51
N ILE A 21 -14.65 -18.47 4.52
CA ILE A 21 -14.28 -19.80 5.04
C ILE A 21 -15.53 -20.55 5.52
N GLU A 22 -16.40 -19.92 6.29
CA GLU A 22 -17.61 -20.54 6.81
C GLU A 22 -18.63 -20.81 5.69
N ALA A 23 -18.77 -19.92 4.71
CA ALA A 23 -19.59 -20.15 3.53
C ALA A 23 -19.11 -21.39 2.76
N SER A 24 -17.81 -21.51 2.53
CA SER A 24 -17.22 -22.66 1.86
C SER A 24 -17.47 -23.96 2.60
N LYS A 25 -17.29 -24.01 3.93
CA LYS A 25 -17.61 -25.19 4.76
C LYS A 25 -19.09 -25.62 4.67
N LEU A 26 -19.97 -24.65 4.51
CA LEU A 26 -21.40 -24.89 4.39
C LEU A 26 -21.84 -25.17 2.95
N GLY A 27 -20.94 -25.15 1.98
CA GLY A 27 -21.27 -25.30 0.56
C GLY A 27 -22.15 -24.16 0.02
N ILE A 28 -21.96 -22.95 0.53
CA ILE A 28 -22.63 -21.73 0.08
C ILE A 28 -21.68 -21.01 -0.89
N HIS A 29 -22.18 -20.68 -2.07
CA HIS A 29 -21.37 -19.93 -3.04
C HIS A 29 -21.08 -18.51 -2.55
N TYR A 30 -19.82 -18.12 -2.63
CA TYR A 30 -19.36 -16.80 -2.25
C TYR A 30 -18.84 -16.06 -3.48
N TYR A 31 -19.51 -14.97 -3.85
CA TYR A 31 -19.10 -14.12 -4.95
C TYR A 31 -18.51 -12.84 -4.41
N SER A 32 -17.29 -12.52 -4.84
CA SER A 32 -16.67 -11.26 -4.50
C SER A 32 -16.55 -10.35 -5.73
N PHE A 33 -16.66 -9.05 -5.51
CA PHE A 33 -16.39 -8.06 -6.54
C PHE A 33 -15.21 -7.20 -6.15
N LEU A 34 -14.42 -6.83 -7.14
CA LEU A 34 -13.26 -5.96 -6.98
C LEU A 34 -13.38 -4.78 -7.94
N PRO A 35 -13.28 -3.52 -7.43
CA PRO A 35 -13.24 -2.36 -8.31
C PRO A 35 -12.07 -2.47 -9.29
N ASN A 36 -12.30 -2.10 -10.53
CA ASN A 36 -11.26 -2.01 -11.54
C ASN A 36 -10.68 -0.59 -11.56
N PHE A 37 -9.50 -0.43 -12.16
CA PHE A 37 -8.88 0.89 -12.37
C PHE A 37 -9.66 1.76 -13.36
N LEU A 38 -10.44 1.16 -14.25
CA LEU A 38 -11.33 1.91 -15.14
C LEU A 38 -12.55 2.42 -14.37
N PRO A 39 -12.95 3.69 -14.53
CA PRO A 39 -14.12 4.25 -13.86
C PRO A 39 -15.39 3.43 -14.11
N ASN A 40 -16.20 3.25 -13.07
CA ASN A 40 -17.47 2.53 -13.12
C ASN A 40 -17.39 1.07 -13.59
N THR A 41 -16.23 0.44 -13.44
CA THR A 41 -16.03 -0.97 -13.79
C THR A 41 -15.59 -1.78 -12.58
N PHE A 42 -15.96 -3.03 -12.56
CA PHE A 42 -15.53 -4.01 -11.55
C PHE A 42 -15.51 -5.39 -12.19
N TYR A 43 -14.86 -6.34 -11.54
CA TYR A 43 -14.89 -7.73 -11.95
C TYR A 43 -15.35 -8.62 -10.79
N TRP A 44 -15.97 -9.73 -11.16
CA TRP A 44 -16.43 -10.75 -10.24
C TRP A 44 -15.34 -11.81 -10.04
N LYS A 45 -15.29 -12.35 -8.84
CA LYS A 45 -14.52 -13.54 -8.51
C LYS A 45 -15.44 -14.53 -7.79
N ASP A 46 -15.31 -15.81 -8.13
CA ASP A 46 -16.02 -16.90 -7.46
C ASP A 46 -15.43 -17.22 -6.08
N SER A 47 -14.18 -16.80 -5.84
CA SER A 47 -13.52 -16.85 -4.57
C SER A 47 -12.48 -15.73 -4.50
N PRO A 48 -12.32 -15.07 -3.34
CA PRO A 48 -11.30 -14.04 -3.16
C PRO A 48 -9.88 -14.56 -3.33
N TYR A 49 -9.65 -15.86 -3.08
CA TYR A 49 -8.32 -16.51 -3.23
C TYR A 49 -8.02 -17.00 -4.64
N ASN A 50 -9.03 -17.04 -5.53
CA ASN A 50 -8.81 -17.47 -6.90
C ASN A 50 -8.18 -16.32 -7.71
N SER A 51 -6.92 -16.51 -8.12
CA SER A 51 -6.22 -15.57 -9.00
C SER A 51 -6.66 -15.69 -10.46
N GLN A 52 -7.38 -16.76 -10.81
CA GLN A 52 -7.90 -16.92 -12.16
C GLN A 52 -9.13 -16.04 -12.29
N PHE A 53 -9.02 -15.03 -13.13
CA PHE A 53 -10.19 -14.31 -13.62
C PHE A 53 -10.98 -15.29 -14.48
N ASN A 54 -12.25 -15.48 -14.17
CA ASN A 54 -13.13 -16.19 -15.08
C ASN A 54 -13.03 -15.49 -16.44
N ASP A 55 -12.57 -16.21 -17.43
CA ASP A 55 -12.45 -15.71 -18.79
C ASP A 55 -13.87 -15.26 -19.20
N LEU A 56 -14.10 -13.97 -19.08
CA LEU A 56 -15.30 -13.37 -19.61
C LEU A 56 -15.13 -13.53 -21.13
N SER A 57 -15.80 -14.54 -21.68
CA SER A 57 -15.80 -14.92 -23.08
C SER A 57 -16.46 -13.85 -23.98
N GLY A 58 -16.21 -12.59 -23.66
CA GLY A 58 -16.58 -11.44 -24.48
C GLY A 58 -15.46 -11.12 -25.45
N GLU A 59 -15.74 -11.09 -26.74
CA GLU A 59 -14.79 -10.58 -27.71
C GLU A 59 -14.39 -9.14 -27.35
N VAL A 60 -13.09 -8.89 -27.26
CA VAL A 60 -12.55 -7.53 -27.11
C VAL A 60 -12.84 -6.76 -28.38
N THR A 61 -13.78 -5.84 -28.32
CA THR A 61 -14.15 -5.01 -29.47
C THR A 61 -13.19 -3.83 -29.62
N CYS A 62 -13.09 -3.29 -30.83
CA CYS A 62 -12.33 -2.05 -31.10
C CYS A 62 -12.74 -0.90 -30.15
N LYS A 63 -14.00 -0.85 -29.75
CA LYS A 63 -14.50 0.14 -28.79
C LYS A 63 -13.86 0.00 -27.41
N HIS A 64 -13.66 -1.25 -26.93
CA HIS A 64 -13.00 -1.49 -25.63
C HIS A 64 -11.53 -1.06 -25.68
N VAL A 65 -10.84 -1.35 -26.78
CA VAL A 65 -9.44 -0.93 -26.97
C VAL A 65 -9.33 0.60 -27.04
N GLN A 66 -10.26 1.25 -27.74
CA GLN A 66 -10.29 2.71 -27.83
C GLN A 66 -10.50 3.34 -26.45
N LEU A 67 -11.49 2.90 -25.67
CA LEU A 67 -11.75 3.41 -24.33
C LEU A 67 -10.55 3.23 -23.39
N ALA A 68 -9.90 2.07 -23.45
CA ALA A 68 -8.70 1.82 -22.65
C ALA A 68 -7.55 2.76 -23.03
N ASN A 69 -7.31 2.97 -24.33
CA ASN A 69 -6.27 3.87 -24.80
C ASN A 69 -6.57 5.34 -24.46
N GLU A 70 -7.82 5.77 -24.57
CA GLU A 70 -8.24 7.12 -24.15
C GLU A 70 -7.98 7.33 -22.67
N TYR A 71 -8.33 6.35 -21.81
CA TYR A 71 -8.09 6.43 -20.36
C TYR A 71 -6.60 6.45 -20.02
N ILE A 72 -5.80 5.57 -20.65
CA ILE A 72 -4.34 5.54 -20.47
C ILE A 72 -3.71 6.88 -20.87
N ASN A 73 -4.15 7.46 -21.98
CA ASN A 73 -3.62 8.73 -22.45
C ASN A 73 -4.00 9.88 -21.50
N LYS A 74 -5.20 9.90 -20.97
CA LYS A 74 -5.62 10.90 -19.96
C LYS A 74 -4.76 10.82 -18.70
N ILE A 75 -4.46 9.61 -18.22
CA ILE A 75 -3.58 9.43 -17.06
C ILE A 75 -2.16 9.90 -17.38
N ARG A 76 -1.61 9.51 -18.54
CA ARG A 76 -0.26 9.91 -18.97
C ARG A 76 -0.11 11.41 -19.14
N ASN A 77 -1.15 12.09 -19.58
CA ASN A 77 -1.15 13.55 -19.75
C ASN A 77 -1.53 14.30 -18.45
N GLU A 78 -1.65 13.61 -17.31
CA GLU A 78 -2.11 14.17 -16.03
C GLU A 78 -3.50 14.85 -16.09
N GLU A 79 -4.28 14.61 -17.13
CA GLU A 79 -5.62 15.17 -17.30
C GLU A 79 -6.63 14.53 -16.34
N GLU A 80 -6.35 13.30 -15.93
CA GLU A 80 -7.18 12.53 -15.00
C GLU A 80 -6.29 11.74 -14.02
N LYS A 81 -6.47 11.95 -12.72
CA LYS A 81 -5.81 11.14 -11.70
C LYS A 81 -6.67 9.94 -11.35
N PRO A 82 -6.08 8.74 -11.17
CA PRO A 82 -6.83 7.61 -10.65
C PRO A 82 -7.58 8.00 -9.36
N PHE A 83 -8.83 7.57 -9.21
CA PHE A 83 -9.71 7.97 -8.11
C PHE A 83 -9.13 7.69 -6.71
N PHE A 84 -8.17 6.78 -6.60
CA PHE A 84 -7.47 6.43 -5.36
C PHE A 84 -6.23 7.31 -5.09
N VAL A 85 -5.79 8.11 -6.06
CA VAL A 85 -4.67 9.04 -5.88
C VAL A 85 -5.20 10.33 -5.27
N ARG A 86 -4.91 10.52 -3.99
CA ARG A 86 -5.23 11.79 -3.30
C ARG A 86 -4.15 12.81 -3.62
N ASP A 87 -4.56 14.07 -3.73
CA ASP A 87 -3.59 15.18 -3.80
C ASP A 87 -2.75 15.21 -2.53
N LEU A 88 -1.50 14.82 -2.68
CA LEU A 88 -0.54 14.82 -1.59
C LEU A 88 -0.06 16.27 -1.41
N LYS A 89 -0.37 16.84 -0.26
CA LYS A 89 0.19 18.16 0.10
C LYS A 89 1.67 17.98 0.35
N LYS A 90 2.50 18.71 -0.42
CA LYS A 90 3.96 18.72 -0.19
C LYS A 90 4.27 19.08 1.27
N TYR A 91 5.05 18.21 1.90
CA TYR A 91 5.48 18.40 3.28
C TYR A 91 6.61 19.44 3.35
N SER A 92 6.44 20.45 4.20
CA SER A 92 7.57 21.24 4.67
C SER A 92 7.87 20.84 6.13
N HIS A 93 9.11 20.97 6.55
CA HIS A 93 9.51 20.70 7.94
C HIS A 93 8.64 21.49 8.94
N PHE A 94 8.34 22.74 8.64
CA PHE A 94 7.50 23.59 9.48
C PHE A 94 6.05 23.11 9.56
N SER A 95 5.45 22.75 8.41
CA SER A 95 4.07 22.21 8.38
C SER A 95 3.98 20.88 9.11
N ASN A 96 5.02 20.03 9.00
CA ASN A 96 5.10 18.77 9.70
C ASN A 96 5.21 18.97 11.22
N LEU A 97 6.08 19.86 11.67
CA LEU A 97 6.21 20.19 13.09
C LEU A 97 4.88 20.70 13.67
N LYS A 98 4.23 21.62 12.96
CA LYS A 98 2.91 22.11 13.36
C LYS A 98 1.92 20.95 13.47
N ARG A 99 1.86 20.04 12.49
CA ARG A 99 0.97 18.87 12.51
C ARG A 99 1.26 17.91 13.66
N ILE A 100 2.54 17.69 13.97
CA ILE A 100 2.93 16.85 15.12
C ILE A 100 2.34 17.41 16.40
N VAL A 101 2.54 18.70 16.64
CA VAL A 101 2.08 19.34 17.89
C VAL A 101 0.56 19.44 17.97
N THR A 102 -0.10 19.86 16.87
CA THR A 102 -1.55 20.12 16.91
C THR A 102 -2.43 18.89 16.75
N ASN A 103 -1.94 17.86 16.06
CA ASN A 103 -2.77 16.71 15.71
C ASN A 103 -2.15 15.40 16.20
N THR A 104 -0.88 15.11 15.88
CA THR A 104 -0.33 13.76 16.06
C THR A 104 -0.10 13.44 17.54
N ILE A 105 0.45 14.37 18.31
CA ILE A 105 0.62 14.18 19.77
C ILE A 105 -0.73 14.09 20.49
N PRO A 106 -1.70 15.01 20.29
CA PRO A 106 -3.02 14.88 20.90
C PRO A 106 -3.72 13.56 20.53
N HIS A 107 -3.64 13.13 19.28
CA HIS A 107 -4.19 11.87 18.81
C HIS A 107 -3.56 10.66 19.53
N TYR A 108 -2.22 10.62 19.62
CA TYR A 108 -1.51 9.59 20.37
C TYR A 108 -1.91 9.57 21.85
N LEU A 109 -1.96 10.73 22.50
CA LEU A 109 -2.35 10.82 23.92
C LEU A 109 -3.79 10.37 24.13
N TYR A 110 -4.71 10.73 23.23
CA TYR A 110 -6.10 10.29 23.28
C TYR A 110 -6.20 8.76 23.26
N TYR A 111 -5.58 8.09 22.27
CA TYR A 111 -5.65 6.63 22.18
C TYR A 111 -4.90 5.93 23.32
N ARG A 112 -3.81 6.52 23.80
CA ARG A 112 -3.12 6.00 24.97
C ARG A 112 -3.97 6.05 26.23
N LEU A 113 -4.74 7.10 26.42
CA LEU A 113 -5.71 7.20 27.52
C LEU A 113 -6.86 6.20 27.36
N GLN A 114 -7.34 6.00 26.14
CA GLN A 114 -8.37 4.99 25.87
C GLN A 114 -7.86 3.57 26.17
N GLU A 115 -6.64 3.24 25.78
CA GLU A 115 -5.99 1.96 26.09
C GLU A 115 -5.88 1.72 27.60
N ILE A 116 -5.53 2.74 28.38
CA ILE A 116 -5.44 2.64 29.84
C ILE A 116 -6.83 2.42 30.48
N ARG A 117 -7.87 3.03 29.92
CA ARG A 117 -9.23 2.92 30.43
C ARG A 117 -9.96 1.66 30.00
N HIS A 118 -9.57 1.08 28.89
CA HIS A 118 -10.25 -0.03 28.23
C HIS A 118 -9.24 -1.11 27.82
N SER A 119 -9.48 -2.36 28.20
CA SER A 119 -8.56 -3.49 27.95
C SER A 119 -8.81 -4.23 26.63
N GLY A 120 -9.65 -3.71 25.74
CA GLY A 120 -9.98 -4.39 24.48
C GLY A 120 -8.89 -4.25 23.41
N PHE A 121 -8.70 -5.28 22.58
CA PHE A 121 -7.73 -5.31 21.48
C PHE A 121 -7.77 -4.05 20.59
N LYS A 122 -8.97 -3.56 20.25
CA LYS A 122 -9.16 -2.33 19.47
C LYS A 122 -8.42 -1.12 20.04
N TYR A 123 -8.44 -0.95 21.37
CA TYR A 123 -7.81 0.20 22.00
C TYR A 123 -6.29 0.08 22.02
N ILE A 124 -5.77 -1.14 22.20
CA ILE A 124 -4.34 -1.45 22.11
C ILE A 124 -3.86 -1.20 20.67
N SER A 125 -4.57 -1.71 19.68
CA SER A 125 -4.22 -1.54 18.27
C SER A 125 -4.18 -0.07 17.85
N ASN A 126 -5.21 0.71 18.20
CA ASN A 126 -5.27 2.13 17.89
C ASN A 126 -4.13 2.93 18.56
N SER A 127 -3.80 2.59 19.80
CA SER A 127 -2.69 3.22 20.53
C SER A 127 -1.34 2.91 19.88
N MET A 128 -1.13 1.66 19.46
CA MET A 128 0.10 1.26 18.75
C MET A 128 0.24 1.96 17.41
N GLU A 129 -0.82 2.04 16.62
CA GLU A 129 -0.84 2.75 15.34
C GLU A 129 -0.54 4.25 15.52
N ALA A 130 -1.18 4.89 16.48
CA ALA A 130 -0.92 6.30 16.80
C ALA A 130 0.53 6.53 17.23
N LYS A 131 1.13 5.61 18.00
CA LYS A 131 2.54 5.64 18.39
C LYS A 131 3.47 5.50 17.17
N TRP A 132 3.18 4.59 16.24
CA TRP A 132 3.97 4.42 15.03
C TRP A 132 3.88 5.67 14.14
N THR A 133 2.68 6.21 13.98
CA THR A 133 2.46 7.46 13.24
C THR A 133 3.28 8.60 13.85
N LEU A 134 3.27 8.76 15.16
CA LEU A 134 4.06 9.78 15.84
C LEU A 134 5.57 9.58 15.59
N LYS A 135 6.08 8.36 15.73
CA LYS A 135 7.49 8.05 15.44
C LYS A 135 7.88 8.41 14.01
N ARG A 136 7.07 8.03 13.01
CA ARG A 136 7.31 8.35 11.59
C ARG A 136 7.34 9.85 11.37
N GLN A 137 6.39 10.58 11.92
CA GLN A 137 6.33 12.04 11.79
C GLN A 137 7.56 12.74 12.42
N ILE A 138 8.01 12.26 13.58
CA ILE A 138 9.23 12.76 14.21
C ILE A 138 10.44 12.42 13.34
N SER A 139 10.53 11.21 12.79
CA SER A 139 11.64 10.80 11.92
C SER A 139 11.79 11.69 10.70
N LEU A 140 10.69 12.18 10.13
CA LEU A 140 10.69 13.13 9.01
C LEU A 140 11.32 14.51 9.33
N LEU A 141 11.47 14.85 10.61
CA LEU A 141 12.13 16.11 11.00
C LEU A 141 13.67 16.01 10.97
N TYR A 142 14.22 14.80 11.10
CA TYR A 142 15.65 14.58 11.25
C TYR A 142 16.30 13.84 10.08
N ASN A 143 15.50 13.23 9.23
CA ASN A 143 15.97 12.41 8.12
C ASN A 143 15.49 12.99 6.78
N ASN A 144 16.32 12.80 5.77
CA ASN A 144 16.00 13.18 4.41
C ASN A 144 16.00 11.96 3.50
N TYR A 145 15.10 11.96 2.54
CA TYR A 145 15.12 11.01 1.45
C TYR A 145 16.30 11.29 0.53
N ASP A 146 16.70 10.26 -0.21
CA ASP A 146 17.72 10.43 -1.23
C ASP A 146 17.19 11.28 -2.38
N ARG A 147 18.14 11.96 -3.04
CA ARG A 147 17.88 12.68 -4.28
C ARG A 147 18.64 11.95 -5.37
N PRO A 148 18.01 11.12 -6.19
CA PRO A 148 18.70 10.38 -7.22
C PRO A 148 19.33 11.34 -8.22
N GLN A 149 20.57 11.06 -8.54
CA GLN A 149 21.24 11.61 -9.72
C GLN A 149 21.23 10.47 -10.74
N TRP A 150 20.48 10.65 -11.81
CA TRP A 150 20.35 9.63 -12.83
C TRP A 150 21.65 9.52 -13.63
N GLU A 151 22.20 8.33 -13.70
CA GLU A 151 23.43 8.03 -14.44
C GLU A 151 23.10 7.03 -15.55
N ASP A 152 23.38 7.38 -16.81
CA ASP A 152 23.09 6.53 -17.98
C ASP A 152 23.83 5.18 -17.95
N THR A 153 24.87 5.05 -17.14
CA THR A 153 25.64 3.82 -16.95
C THR A 153 25.03 2.85 -15.95
N LYS A 154 24.00 3.27 -15.23
CA LYS A 154 23.32 2.45 -14.22
C LYS A 154 21.96 1.98 -14.68
N GLU A 155 21.62 0.79 -14.24
CA GLU A 155 20.29 0.21 -14.37
C GLU A 155 19.54 0.39 -13.04
N TYR A 156 18.27 0.77 -13.11
CA TYR A 156 17.46 1.04 -11.93
C TYR A 156 16.36 0.00 -11.79
N VAL A 157 16.27 -0.59 -10.61
CA VAL A 157 15.17 -1.47 -10.20
C VAL A 157 14.27 -0.71 -9.27
N PHE A 158 12.98 -0.62 -9.58
CA PHE A 158 12.01 0.15 -8.81
C PHE A 158 11.15 -0.78 -7.94
N TYR A 159 11.06 -0.49 -6.65
CA TYR A 159 10.22 -1.19 -5.69
C TYR A 159 9.37 -0.19 -4.90
N PRO A 160 8.09 -0.04 -5.22
CA PRO A 160 7.16 0.75 -4.41
C PRO A 160 6.74 -0.04 -3.18
N LEU A 161 6.83 0.59 -2.00
CA LEU A 161 6.29 0.00 -0.78
C LEU A 161 4.77 0.01 -0.80
N HIS A 162 4.19 -1.11 -0.41
CA HIS A 162 2.78 -1.17 -0.06
C HIS A 162 2.53 -0.55 1.32
N PHE A 163 1.29 -0.16 1.53
CA PHE A 163 0.82 0.25 2.85
C PHE A 163 0.85 -0.96 3.82
N GLU A 164 1.36 -0.82 5.02
CA GLU A 164 1.37 -1.86 6.05
C GLU A 164 0.68 -1.37 7.33
N PRO A 165 -0.24 -2.16 7.92
CA PRO A 165 -0.80 -3.42 7.41
C PRO A 165 -1.89 -3.16 6.36
N GLU A 166 -1.88 -3.95 5.29
CA GLU A 166 -2.90 -3.89 4.24
C GLU A 166 -3.40 -5.31 3.92
N ALA A 167 -4.67 -5.41 3.54
CA ALA A 167 -5.29 -6.68 3.16
C ALA A 167 -4.54 -7.38 2.02
N THR A 168 -4.03 -6.61 1.06
CA THR A 168 -3.24 -7.13 -0.07
C THR A 168 -2.05 -7.96 0.40
N LEU A 169 -1.29 -7.46 1.38
CA LEU A 169 -0.14 -8.16 1.92
C LEU A 169 -0.51 -9.25 2.92
N SER A 170 -1.60 -9.05 3.67
CA SER A 170 -1.98 -9.95 4.76
C SER A 170 -2.76 -11.18 4.28
N TYR A 171 -3.55 -11.04 3.21
CA TYR A 171 -4.48 -12.09 2.76
C TYR A 171 -4.15 -12.67 1.39
N PHE A 172 -3.51 -11.90 0.51
CA PHE A 172 -3.26 -12.34 -0.87
C PHE A 172 -1.82 -12.76 -1.14
N VAL A 173 -0.89 -12.49 -0.22
CA VAL A 173 0.49 -12.96 -0.31
C VAL A 173 0.69 -14.14 0.65
N ASP A 174 0.92 -15.32 0.11
CA ASP A 174 1.18 -16.54 0.90
C ASP A 174 2.56 -17.12 0.55
N PRO A 175 3.46 -17.23 1.51
CA PRO A 175 3.39 -16.69 2.87
C PRO A 175 3.62 -15.17 2.91
N TYR A 176 3.01 -14.50 3.89
CA TYR A 176 3.31 -13.08 4.14
C TYR A 176 4.81 -12.88 4.36
N VAL A 177 5.38 -12.01 3.57
CA VAL A 177 6.79 -11.65 3.68
C VAL A 177 6.91 -10.18 4.03
N ASP A 178 7.62 -9.86 5.12
CA ASP A 178 7.94 -8.48 5.48
C ASP A 178 8.66 -7.79 4.31
N GLN A 179 8.16 -6.66 3.86
CA GLN A 179 8.73 -5.93 2.72
C GLN A 179 10.20 -5.59 2.91
N SER A 180 10.67 -5.44 4.15
CA SER A 180 12.09 -5.24 4.44
C SER A 180 12.95 -6.43 4.00
N VAL A 181 12.44 -7.66 4.13
CA VAL A 181 13.12 -8.87 3.65
C VAL A 181 13.17 -8.91 2.13
N VAL A 182 12.09 -8.51 1.47
CA VAL A 182 12.04 -8.39 -0.01
C VAL A 182 13.08 -7.40 -0.50
N ILE A 183 13.14 -6.21 0.09
CA ILE A 183 14.12 -5.17 -0.24
C ILE A 183 15.56 -5.67 -0.07
N GLU A 184 15.86 -6.32 1.06
CA GLU A 184 17.20 -6.86 1.32
C GLU A 184 17.55 -7.95 0.33
N THR A 185 16.61 -8.81 -0.02
CA THR A 185 16.81 -9.89 -1.01
C THR A 185 17.10 -9.33 -2.40
N ILE A 186 16.31 -8.34 -2.85
CA ILE A 186 16.54 -7.67 -4.13
C ILE A 186 17.92 -7.00 -4.12
N ALA A 187 18.22 -6.21 -3.09
CA ALA A 187 19.48 -5.47 -3.00
C ALA A 187 20.72 -6.36 -3.09
N ARG A 188 20.64 -7.57 -2.49
CA ARG A 188 21.73 -8.56 -2.55
C ARG A 188 21.84 -9.27 -3.90
N ALA A 189 20.75 -9.35 -4.64
CA ALA A 189 20.72 -10.00 -5.96
C ALA A 189 21.16 -9.08 -7.10
N LEU A 190 21.23 -7.76 -6.86
CA LEU A 190 21.60 -6.78 -7.88
C LEU A 190 23.06 -6.88 -8.28
N LYS A 191 23.32 -6.58 -9.55
CA LYS A 191 24.67 -6.42 -10.09
C LYS A 191 25.29 -5.09 -9.66
N THR A 192 26.59 -4.95 -9.83
CA THR A 192 27.34 -3.76 -9.39
C THR A 192 26.87 -2.45 -10.06
N ASN A 193 26.37 -2.54 -11.30
CA ASN A 193 25.83 -1.40 -12.04
C ASN A 193 24.33 -1.16 -11.80
N GLN A 194 23.71 -1.95 -10.93
CA GLN A 194 22.26 -1.85 -10.64
C GLN A 194 22.02 -1.16 -9.31
N VAL A 195 20.99 -0.32 -9.26
CA VAL A 195 20.56 0.42 -8.08
C VAL A 195 19.09 0.12 -7.80
N LEU A 196 18.79 -0.21 -6.54
CA LEU A 196 17.42 -0.39 -6.07
C LEU A 196 16.86 0.96 -5.62
N ILE A 197 15.77 1.36 -6.24
CA ILE A 197 14.98 2.51 -5.81
C ILE A 197 13.78 1.99 -5.03
N VAL A 198 13.73 2.31 -3.75
CA VAL A 198 12.59 2.01 -2.89
C VAL A 198 11.80 3.28 -2.66
N LYS A 199 10.58 3.32 -3.16
CA LYS A 199 9.67 4.45 -2.99
C LYS A 199 8.70 4.16 -1.86
N GLU A 200 8.58 5.08 -0.95
CA GLU A 200 7.66 4.99 0.17
C GLU A 200 6.20 5.13 -0.25
N HIS A 201 5.30 4.46 0.48
CA HIS A 201 3.87 4.63 0.24
C HIS A 201 3.42 6.04 0.68
N PRO A 202 2.64 6.77 -0.13
CA PRO A 202 2.24 8.14 0.16
C PRO A 202 1.53 8.36 1.50
N GLN A 203 0.81 7.35 1.97
CA GLN A 203 0.08 7.41 3.25
C GLN A 203 0.94 7.02 4.46
N GLN A 204 2.18 6.54 4.24
CA GLN A 204 3.08 6.08 5.31
C GLN A 204 4.42 6.80 5.30
N LEU A 205 4.43 8.08 5.02
CA LEU A 205 5.65 8.89 5.01
C LEU A 205 6.43 8.76 6.32
N GLY A 206 7.73 8.49 6.21
CA GLY A 206 8.63 8.25 7.33
C GLY A 206 8.82 6.78 7.69
N ALA A 207 8.15 5.83 7.01
CA ALA A 207 8.32 4.40 7.26
C ALA A 207 9.73 3.92 6.91
N LEU A 208 10.33 4.41 5.83
CA LEU A 208 11.70 4.09 5.42
C LEU A 208 12.77 4.54 6.44
N PHE A 209 12.42 5.40 7.38
CA PHE A 209 13.31 5.80 8.49
C PHE A 209 13.20 4.89 9.72
N GLU A 210 12.37 3.86 9.68
CA GLU A 210 12.35 2.84 10.72
C GLU A 210 13.66 2.03 10.73
N ASN A 211 14.08 1.57 11.90
CA ASN A 211 15.37 0.91 12.09
C ASN A 211 15.61 -0.25 11.12
N LYS A 212 14.58 -1.05 10.81
CA LYS A 212 14.69 -2.18 9.90
C LYS A 212 15.18 -1.75 8.51
N TYR A 213 14.60 -0.71 7.95
CA TYR A 213 14.98 -0.18 6.63
C TYR A 213 16.32 0.55 6.66
N GLN A 214 16.59 1.33 7.72
CA GLN A 214 17.85 2.02 7.87
C GLN A 214 19.05 1.06 8.00
N LEU A 215 18.87 -0.08 8.66
CA LEU A 215 19.89 -1.13 8.74
C LEU A 215 20.17 -1.77 7.38
N ILE A 216 19.12 -2.00 6.57
CA ILE A 216 19.26 -2.53 5.21
C ILE A 216 20.06 -1.54 4.34
N LYS A 217 19.67 -0.27 4.35
CA LYS A 217 20.36 0.78 3.60
C LYS A 217 21.83 0.91 4.00
N LYS A 218 22.13 0.85 5.29
CA LYS A 218 23.51 0.91 5.81
C LYS A 218 24.40 -0.25 5.32
N ARG A 219 23.79 -1.42 5.10
CA ARG A 219 24.49 -2.63 4.63
C ARG A 219 24.63 -2.71 3.12
N ASN A 220 23.79 -2.00 2.39
CA ASN A 220 23.69 -2.07 0.93
C ASN A 220 23.78 -0.65 0.36
N SER A 221 24.92 -0.31 -0.22
CA SER A 221 25.17 1.04 -0.78
C SER A 221 24.42 1.31 -2.09
N ASN A 222 23.83 0.27 -2.67
CA ASN A 222 23.10 0.33 -3.94
C ASN A 222 21.59 0.54 -3.77
N ILE A 223 21.14 1.10 -2.63
CA ILE A 223 19.74 1.40 -2.35
C ILE A 223 19.52 2.91 -2.23
N LEU A 224 18.51 3.41 -2.91
CA LEU A 224 18.00 4.77 -2.76
C LEU A 224 16.58 4.74 -2.19
N TYR A 225 16.32 5.57 -1.19
CA TYR A 225 15.02 5.72 -0.55
C TYR A 225 14.35 7.02 -1.01
N LEU A 226 13.23 6.89 -1.72
CA LEU A 226 12.45 8.03 -2.22
C LEU A 226 11.20 8.27 -1.38
N SER A 227 10.84 9.56 -1.30
CA SER A 227 9.58 9.98 -0.69
C SER A 227 8.38 9.46 -1.48
N GLY A 228 7.32 9.10 -0.76
CA GLY A 228 6.02 8.80 -1.37
C GLY A 228 5.35 10.01 -2.06
N GLU A 229 5.87 11.23 -1.84
CA GLU A 229 5.36 12.44 -2.49
C GLU A 229 5.83 12.63 -3.93
N ILE A 230 6.92 11.96 -4.30
CA ILE A 230 7.44 11.99 -5.68
C ILE A 230 6.48 11.18 -6.54
N THR A 231 6.09 11.69 -7.70
CA THR A 231 5.31 10.92 -8.66
C THR A 231 6.16 9.78 -9.25
N SER A 232 5.53 8.73 -9.74
CA SER A 232 6.29 7.62 -10.34
C SER A 232 6.83 7.95 -11.73
N GLU A 233 6.52 9.15 -12.22
CA GLU A 233 6.93 9.68 -13.52
C GLU A 233 8.13 10.64 -13.40
N GLU A 234 8.39 11.17 -12.20
CA GLU A 234 9.59 11.94 -11.84
C GLU A 234 10.77 11.02 -11.54
#